data_0448ef299abffefc5442cbf92a469f6d
#
_entry.id   0448ef299abffefc5442cbf92a469f6d
#
_cell.length_a   1.000
_cell.length_b   1.000
_cell.length_c   1.000
_cell.angle_alpha   90.00
_cell.angle_beta   90.00
_cell.angle_gamma   90.00
#
_symmetry.space_group_name_H-M   'P 1'
#
loop_
_entity.id
_entity.type
_entity.pdbx_description
1 polymer ?
#
loop_
_entity_poly.entity_id
_entity_poly.type
_entity_poly.pdbx_seq_one_letter_code
_entity_poly.pdbx_strand_id
1 'polypeptide(L)'
;MRFGVFVPQGWRMDLVGIDPALHWGVMDGLARRFDEFEGWESLWVYDHFHTVPKPSDEATHEAWTLMAAFAASTNRIRLGQMCTCMAYRNPAYLAKV
;
A
#
# COMPACT_ATOMS: atom_id res chain seq x y z
N MET A 1 8.63 5.20 21.69
CA MET A 1 7.35 4.83 21.03
C MET A 1 7.65 4.61 19.55
N ARG A 2 7.02 3.61 18.90
CA ARG A 2 7.22 3.32 17.48
C ARG A 2 5.99 3.71 16.70
N PHE A 3 6.16 4.38 15.58
CA PHE A 3 5.07 4.83 14.73
C PHE A 3 5.10 4.15 13.37
N GLY A 4 3.92 3.73 12.91
CA GLY A 4 3.70 3.27 11.55
C GLY A 4 2.73 4.18 10.83
N VAL A 5 2.79 4.21 9.51
CA VAL A 5 1.94 5.03 8.65
C VAL A 5 1.31 4.19 7.55
N PHE A 6 0.10 4.51 7.14
CA PHE A 6 -0.55 3.93 5.97
C PHE A 6 -0.38 4.84 4.76
N VAL A 7 -0.16 4.23 3.61
CA VAL A 7 -0.17 4.92 2.32
C VAL A 7 -1.59 4.94 1.77
N PRO A 8 -2.03 6.03 1.12
CA PRO A 8 -3.27 6.01 0.36
C PRO A 8 -3.19 4.93 -0.72
N GLN A 9 -4.25 4.15 -0.88
CA GLN A 9 -4.25 2.95 -1.73
C GLN A 9 -5.50 2.84 -2.60
N GLY A 10 -6.45 3.76 -2.43
CA GLY A 10 -7.71 3.84 -3.15
C GLY A 10 -8.89 3.18 -2.45
N TRP A 11 -8.69 2.12 -1.67
CA TRP A 11 -9.78 1.37 -1.04
C TRP A 11 -10.64 2.19 -0.06
N ARG A 12 -10.12 3.24 0.54
CA ARG A 12 -10.85 4.21 1.38
C ARG A 12 -11.29 5.46 0.63
N MET A 13 -11.27 5.42 -0.70
CA MET A 13 -11.55 6.57 -1.58
C MET A 13 -10.56 7.72 -1.38
N ASP A 14 -9.36 7.41 -0.93
CA ASP A 14 -8.29 8.35 -0.59
C ASP A 14 -7.46 8.81 -1.80
N LEU A 15 -7.75 8.28 -2.99
CA LEU A 15 -7.17 8.70 -4.27
C LEU A 15 -8.22 9.31 -5.23
N VAL A 16 -9.46 9.50 -4.77
CA VAL A 16 -10.53 10.09 -5.58
C VAL A 16 -10.14 11.50 -6.04
N GLY A 17 -10.41 11.80 -7.31
CA GLY A 17 -10.09 13.10 -7.91
C GLY A 17 -8.63 13.22 -8.39
N ILE A 18 -7.80 12.20 -8.19
CA ILE A 18 -6.47 12.12 -8.77
C ILE A 18 -6.54 11.24 -10.02
N ASP A 19 -5.92 11.67 -11.11
CA ASP A 19 -5.80 10.84 -12.31
C ASP A 19 -5.12 9.50 -11.95
N PRO A 20 -5.72 8.34 -12.29
CA PRO A 20 -5.13 7.03 -12.00
C PRO A 20 -3.70 6.86 -12.51
N ALA A 21 -3.34 7.52 -13.61
CA ALA A 21 -1.95 7.51 -14.12
C ALA A 21 -0.94 8.17 -13.16
N LEU A 22 -1.42 9.00 -12.23
CA LEU A 22 -0.59 9.70 -11.24
C LEU A 22 -0.58 9.01 -9.86
N HIS A 23 -1.43 8.01 -9.64
CA HIS A 23 -1.57 7.35 -8.33
C HIS A 23 -0.24 6.80 -7.81
N TRP A 24 0.54 6.13 -8.68
CA TRP A 24 1.85 5.62 -8.29
C TRP A 24 2.78 6.74 -7.81
N GLY A 25 2.86 7.83 -8.55
CA GLY A 25 3.69 8.98 -8.16
C GLY A 25 3.33 9.56 -6.80
N VAL A 26 2.03 9.62 -6.47
CA VAL A 26 1.54 10.06 -5.16
C VAL A 26 1.94 9.09 -4.06
N MET A 27 1.71 7.79 -4.26
CA MET A 27 2.04 6.76 -3.28
C MET A 27 3.54 6.64 -3.04
N ASP A 28 4.33 6.58 -4.09
CA ASP A 28 5.80 6.48 -4.02
C ASP A 28 6.42 7.73 -3.41
N GLY A 29 5.93 8.91 -3.79
CA GLY A 29 6.39 10.17 -3.22
C GLY A 29 6.17 10.26 -1.71
N LEU A 30 5.04 9.77 -1.21
CA LEU A 30 4.76 9.67 0.23
C LEU A 30 5.65 8.62 0.91
N ALA A 31 5.79 7.43 0.30
CA ALA A 31 6.62 6.36 0.84
C ALA A 31 8.09 6.82 1.02
N ARG A 32 8.65 7.50 0.04
CA ARG A 32 10.01 8.07 0.12
C ARG A 32 10.14 9.12 1.22
N ARG A 33 9.16 10.00 1.37
CA ARG A 33 9.16 11.00 2.46
C ARG A 33 9.12 10.34 3.84
N PHE A 34 8.33 9.28 4.00
CA PHE A 34 8.30 8.50 5.25
C PHE A 34 9.60 7.73 5.47
N ASP A 35 10.24 7.26 4.41
CA ASP A 35 11.55 6.60 4.48
C ASP A 35 12.65 7.55 4.93
N GLU A 36 12.63 8.80 4.47
CA GLU A 36 13.58 9.85 4.83
C GLU A 36 13.39 10.38 6.26
N PHE A 37 12.17 10.35 6.79
CA PHE A 37 11.85 10.90 8.10
C PHE A 37 11.95 9.83 9.20
N GLU A 38 12.95 9.94 10.06
CA GLU A 38 13.24 8.96 11.13
C GLU A 38 12.10 8.74 12.15
N GLY A 39 11.11 9.63 12.19
CA GLY A 39 9.94 9.50 13.05
C GLY A 39 9.01 8.33 12.67
N TRP A 40 9.11 7.82 11.43
CA TRP A 40 8.33 6.69 10.96
C TRP A 40 9.20 5.44 10.88
N GLU A 41 8.77 4.36 11.55
CA GLU A 41 9.47 3.08 11.54
C GLU A 41 8.94 2.12 10.48
N SER A 42 7.64 2.20 10.17
CA SER A 42 6.98 1.25 9.27
C SER A 42 5.91 1.90 8.39
N LEU A 43 5.79 1.39 7.19
CA LEU A 43 4.79 1.75 6.19
C LEU A 43 3.88 0.54 5.95
N TRP A 44 2.57 0.78 5.90
CA TRP A 44 1.57 -0.27 5.86
C TRP A 44 0.63 -0.11 4.69
N VAL A 45 0.20 -1.24 4.14
CA VAL A 45 -0.84 -1.36 3.11
C VAL A 45 -1.92 -2.33 3.55
N TYR A 46 -3.10 -2.21 2.95
CA TYR A 46 -4.23 -3.11 3.14
C TYR A 46 -4.47 -4.00 1.94
N ASP A 47 -4.96 -5.20 2.17
CA ASP A 47 -5.26 -6.18 1.12
C ASP A 47 -6.74 -6.11 0.73
N HIS A 48 -7.13 -5.00 0.12
CA HIS A 48 -8.48 -4.76 -0.41
C HIS A 48 -8.47 -4.75 -1.94
N PHE A 49 -9.47 -5.38 -2.56
CA PHE A 49 -9.65 -5.42 -4.01
C PHE A 49 -10.69 -4.41 -4.52
N HIS A 50 -11.44 -3.81 -3.64
CA HIS A 50 -12.45 -2.82 -3.96
C HIS A 50 -12.57 -1.79 -2.84
N THR A 51 -13.26 -0.70 -3.14
CA THR A 51 -13.54 0.34 -2.14
C THR A 51 -14.49 -0.12 -1.04
N VAL A 52 -14.34 0.45 0.15
CA VAL A 52 -15.25 0.24 1.28
C VAL A 52 -15.79 1.58 1.76
N PRO A 53 -17.00 1.63 2.35
CA PRO A 53 -17.89 0.52 2.72
C PRO A 53 -18.69 -0.09 1.54
N LYS A 54 -18.61 0.51 0.36
CA LYS A 54 -19.29 0.03 -0.85
C LYS A 54 -18.30 -0.09 -2.00
N PRO A 55 -18.38 -1.16 -2.80
CA PRO A 55 -17.63 -1.23 -4.06
C PRO A 55 -17.98 -0.05 -4.98
N SER A 56 -17.00 0.46 -5.69
CA SER A 56 -17.13 1.51 -6.71
C SER A 56 -16.16 1.26 -7.86
N ASP A 57 -16.22 2.09 -8.91
CA ASP A 57 -15.31 2.02 -10.04
C ASP A 57 -13.96 2.72 -9.78
N GLU A 58 -13.76 3.24 -8.57
CA GLU A 58 -12.51 3.87 -8.17
C GLU A 58 -11.36 2.86 -8.07
N ALA A 59 -10.19 3.26 -8.53
CA ALA A 59 -9.02 2.40 -8.54
C ALA A 59 -8.57 2.01 -7.12
N THR A 60 -8.36 0.72 -6.92
CA THR A 60 -7.76 0.16 -5.70
C THR A 60 -6.52 -0.64 -6.09
N HIS A 61 -5.40 -0.34 -5.45
CA HIS A 61 -4.11 -0.94 -5.81
C HIS A 61 -3.81 -2.19 -4.99
N GLU A 62 -3.32 -3.23 -5.68
CA GLU A 62 -3.04 -4.53 -5.09
C GLU A 62 -1.85 -4.47 -4.13
N ALA A 63 -2.03 -5.03 -2.93
CA ALA A 63 -1.13 -4.83 -1.80
C ALA A 63 0.27 -5.41 -1.99
N TRP A 64 0.42 -6.67 -2.45
CA TRP A 64 1.73 -7.29 -2.62
C TRP A 64 2.53 -6.69 -3.75
N THR A 65 1.86 -6.27 -4.83
CA THR A 65 2.48 -5.51 -5.92
C THR A 65 3.03 -4.17 -5.42
N LEU A 66 2.25 -3.45 -4.59
CA LEU A 66 2.72 -2.21 -3.96
C LEU A 66 3.88 -2.46 -3.01
N MET A 67 3.84 -3.54 -2.20
CA MET A 67 4.94 -3.90 -1.30
C MET A 67 6.25 -4.11 -2.06
N ALA A 68 6.19 -4.83 -3.19
CA ALA A 68 7.37 -5.05 -4.04
C ALA A 68 7.90 -3.73 -4.62
N ALA A 69 7.01 -2.85 -5.07
CA ALA A 69 7.38 -1.55 -5.61
C ALA A 69 7.99 -0.63 -4.53
N PHE A 70 7.40 -0.57 -3.34
CA PHE A 70 7.97 0.19 -2.22
C PHE A 70 9.31 -0.38 -1.73
N ALA A 71 9.47 -1.71 -1.72
CA ALA A 71 10.75 -2.33 -1.39
C ALA A 71 11.87 -1.92 -2.35
N ALA A 72 11.52 -1.67 -3.61
CA ALA A 72 12.47 -1.20 -4.62
C ALA A 72 12.75 0.32 -4.53
N SER A 73 11.84 1.11 -3.93
CA SER A 73 11.92 2.58 -3.92
C SER A 73 12.31 3.18 -2.58
N THR A 74 12.32 2.39 -1.50
CA THR A 74 12.69 2.80 -0.13
C THR A 74 13.89 2.00 0.38
N ASN A 75 14.56 2.50 1.43
CA ASN A 75 15.79 1.89 1.93
C ASN A 75 15.75 1.49 3.41
N ARG A 76 15.03 2.24 4.24
CA ARG A 76 15.08 2.14 5.69
C ARG A 76 13.76 1.64 6.29
N ILE A 77 12.64 2.19 5.82
CA ILE A 77 11.32 1.98 6.41
C ILE A 77 10.89 0.51 6.26
N ARG A 78 10.38 -0.08 7.33
CA ARG A 78 9.86 -1.45 7.28
C ARG A 78 8.50 -1.46 6.60
N LEU A 79 8.28 -2.47 5.77
CA LEU A 79 7.04 -2.64 5.03
C LEU A 79 6.17 -3.70 5.68
N GLY A 80 4.86 -3.45 5.75
CA GLY A 80 3.92 -4.36 6.35
C GLY A 80 2.56 -4.38 5.67
N GLN A 81 1.84 -5.46 5.84
CA GLN A 81 0.44 -5.61 5.43
C GLN A 81 -0.48 -5.77 6.63
N MET A 82 -1.64 -5.16 6.57
CA MET A 82 -2.67 -5.30 7.60
C MET A 82 -4.06 -5.48 6.94
N CYS A 83 -4.53 -6.69 6.81
CA CYS A 83 -3.90 -8.01 6.91
C CYS A 83 -3.85 -8.64 5.52
N THR A 84 -2.93 -9.56 5.28
CA THR A 84 -2.99 -10.37 4.07
C THR A 84 -4.25 -11.24 4.08
N CYS A 85 -5.07 -11.12 3.04
CA CYS A 85 -6.23 -11.97 2.86
C CYS A 85 -5.82 -13.29 2.18
N MET A 86 -5.79 -14.36 2.95
CA MET A 86 -5.40 -15.68 2.45
C MET A 86 -6.33 -16.22 1.36
N ALA A 87 -7.58 -15.75 1.32
CA ALA A 87 -8.57 -16.20 0.34
C ALA A 87 -8.34 -15.61 -1.07
N TYR A 88 -7.54 -14.56 -1.20
CA TYR A 88 -7.31 -13.89 -2.48
C TYR A 88 -6.24 -14.56 -3.35
N ARG A 89 -5.41 -15.44 -2.76
CA ARG A 89 -4.24 -15.99 -3.45
C ARG A 89 -4.07 -17.47 -3.20
N ASN A 90 -3.50 -18.16 -4.18
CA ASN A 90 -3.04 -19.53 -3.97
C ASN A 90 -1.97 -19.55 -2.85
N PRO A 91 -2.11 -20.40 -1.83
CA PRO A 91 -1.19 -20.41 -0.71
C PRO A 91 0.26 -20.77 -1.08
N ALA A 92 0.46 -21.61 -2.10
CA ALA A 92 1.80 -21.93 -2.57
C ALA A 92 2.46 -20.73 -3.27
N TYR A 93 1.67 -19.93 -3.97
CA TYR A 93 2.14 -18.66 -4.55
C TYR A 93 2.47 -17.65 -3.45
N LEU A 94 1.57 -17.48 -2.48
CA LEU A 94 1.76 -16.54 -1.37
C LEU A 94 3.02 -16.87 -0.55
N ALA A 95 3.34 -18.15 -0.39
CA ALA A 95 4.56 -18.57 0.31
C ALA A 95 5.85 -18.23 -0.47
N LYS A 96 5.74 -17.88 -1.74
CA LYS A 96 6.87 -17.47 -2.60
C LYS A 96 7.06 -15.95 -2.63
N VAL A 97 6.00 -15.17 -2.41
CA VAL A 97 6.03 -13.71 -2.37
C VAL A 97 6.62 -13.23 -1.05
#